data_e9a05d459eb9a118e048cb444b4b35a7
#
_entry.id   e9a05d459eb9a118e048cb444b4b35a7
#
_cell.length_a   1.000
_cell.length_b   1.000
_cell.length_c   1.000
_cell.angle_alpha   90.00
_cell.angle_beta   90.00
_cell.angle_gamma   90.00
#
_symmetry.space_group_name_H-M   'P 1'
#
loop_
_entity.id
_entity.type
_entity.pdbx_description
1 polymer ?
#
loop_
_entity_poly.entity_id
_entity_poly.type
_entity_poly.pdbx_seq_one_letter_code
_entity_poly.pdbx_strand_id
1 'polypeptide(L)'
;MENISRSSLSAALARATADLAAAGLPSPRVDAEWLAAHVLGIPRGRLLLVDSLRAGELSRFTALVAQRAQRIPLQHLLGTAAFRHLELQVGDGVFVPRPETELLAGWGIEHTAPGATVVDLCSGSGAIALAVADEAKPGRVVAVERSPAALSYLRRNAEPFAAVEVVAGDVTDPGLLPDLRGAVTVVLCNPPYVPTATTVPPEVALDPAEAVFGGGDGLEVIRPVVALAAALLAPGGVVGIEHDDVHGEAVPALLRADGRFTEVTAHDDLTGRPRYATARRT
;
A
#
# COMPACT_ATOMS: atom_id res chain seq x y z
N MET A 1 16.49 -21.09 -41.28
CA MET A 1 16.98 -20.68 -39.93
C MET A 1 16.77 -19.19 -39.84
N GLU A 2 15.72 -18.74 -39.14
CA GLU A 2 15.52 -17.31 -38.90
C GLU A 2 16.68 -16.78 -38.06
N ASN A 3 17.34 -15.77 -38.61
CA ASN A 3 18.40 -15.04 -37.92
C ASN A 3 17.73 -14.23 -36.80
N ILE A 4 17.60 -14.83 -35.60
CA ILE A 4 17.01 -14.16 -34.44
C ILE A 4 17.97 -13.04 -34.03
N SER A 5 17.64 -11.82 -34.49
CA SER A 5 18.38 -10.62 -34.08
C SER A 5 18.42 -10.54 -32.56
N ARG A 6 19.61 -10.56 -31.99
CA ARG A 6 19.86 -10.41 -30.55
C ARG A 6 20.52 -9.07 -30.29
N SER A 7 20.11 -8.39 -29.25
CA SER A 7 20.69 -7.13 -28.78
C SER A 7 21.33 -7.33 -27.41
N SER A 8 22.52 -6.77 -27.21
CA SER A 8 23.21 -6.84 -25.90
C SER A 8 22.30 -6.30 -24.80
N LEU A 9 22.10 -7.08 -23.73
CA LEU A 9 21.36 -6.66 -22.55
C LEU A 9 22.04 -5.44 -21.89
N SER A 10 23.38 -5.46 -21.79
CA SER A 10 24.12 -4.34 -21.21
C SER A 10 23.89 -3.03 -21.97
N ALA A 11 23.91 -3.07 -23.30
CA ALA A 11 23.63 -1.89 -24.11
C ALA A 11 22.17 -1.41 -23.98
N ALA A 12 21.21 -2.35 -23.92
CA ALA A 12 19.80 -2.02 -23.71
C ALA A 12 19.56 -1.36 -22.34
N LEU A 13 20.15 -1.92 -21.27
CA LEU A 13 20.08 -1.35 -19.92
C LEU A 13 20.75 0.02 -19.83
N ALA A 14 21.90 0.23 -20.49
CA ALA A 14 22.57 1.52 -20.50
C ALA A 14 21.69 2.60 -21.16
N ARG A 15 21.07 2.29 -22.30
CA ARG A 15 20.14 3.20 -22.98
C ARG A 15 18.92 3.50 -22.11
N ALA A 16 18.25 2.46 -21.59
CA ALA A 16 17.09 2.64 -20.71
C ALA A 16 17.43 3.48 -19.48
N THR A 17 18.61 3.26 -18.88
CA THR A 17 19.07 4.08 -17.75
C THR A 17 19.21 5.56 -18.15
N ALA A 18 19.75 5.85 -19.33
CA ALA A 18 19.87 7.23 -19.82
C ALA A 18 18.50 7.87 -20.06
N ASP A 19 17.57 7.12 -20.71
CA ASP A 19 16.22 7.61 -21.01
C ASP A 19 15.44 7.92 -19.71
N LEU A 20 15.49 7.01 -18.73
CA LEU A 20 14.84 7.20 -17.43
C LEU A 20 15.48 8.33 -16.59
N ALA A 21 16.81 8.47 -16.68
CA ALA A 21 17.50 9.59 -16.04
C ALA A 21 17.10 10.94 -16.65
N ALA A 22 16.99 11.01 -17.98
CA ALA A 22 16.52 12.21 -18.68
C ALA A 22 15.06 12.56 -18.31
N ALA A 23 14.23 11.57 -17.98
CA ALA A 23 12.87 11.75 -17.47
C ALA A 23 12.83 12.12 -15.96
N GLY A 24 13.97 12.29 -15.29
CA GLY A 24 14.08 12.72 -13.90
C GLY A 24 13.71 11.65 -12.88
N LEU A 25 13.82 10.36 -13.19
CA LEU A 25 13.58 9.30 -12.23
C LEU A 25 14.74 9.20 -11.22
N PRO A 26 14.45 8.94 -9.93
CA PRO A 26 15.49 8.93 -8.89
C PRO A 26 16.41 7.70 -8.96
N SER A 27 15.92 6.57 -9.49
CA SER A 27 16.65 5.28 -9.52
C SER A 27 16.63 4.65 -10.92
N PRO A 28 17.10 5.35 -11.98
CA PRO A 28 16.86 4.95 -13.37
C PRO A 28 17.47 3.60 -13.72
N ARG A 29 18.64 3.27 -13.16
CA ARG A 29 19.29 1.96 -13.40
C ARG A 29 18.55 0.82 -12.74
N VAL A 30 18.07 1.02 -11.52
CA VAL A 30 17.31 0.01 -10.78
C VAL A 30 15.98 -0.27 -11.47
N ASP A 31 15.27 0.79 -11.90
CA ASP A 31 14.02 0.65 -12.65
C ASP A 31 14.22 -0.11 -13.97
N ALA A 32 15.27 0.24 -14.75
CA ALA A 32 15.61 -0.47 -15.97
C ALA A 32 15.89 -1.96 -15.73
N GLU A 33 16.60 -2.31 -14.66
CA GLU A 33 16.88 -3.70 -14.30
C GLU A 33 15.62 -4.47 -13.92
N TRP A 34 14.70 -3.87 -13.13
CA TRP A 34 13.43 -4.50 -12.80
C TRP A 34 12.57 -4.76 -14.03
N LEU A 35 12.48 -3.77 -14.96
CA LEU A 35 11.74 -3.93 -16.21
C LEU A 35 12.34 -5.01 -17.11
N ALA A 36 13.69 -5.10 -17.20
CA ALA A 36 14.35 -6.16 -17.94
C ALA A 36 14.10 -7.54 -17.33
N ALA A 37 14.22 -7.66 -16.00
CA ALA A 37 13.94 -8.89 -15.28
C ALA A 37 12.50 -9.38 -15.48
N HIS A 38 11.54 -8.45 -15.40
CA HIS A 38 10.12 -8.71 -15.66
C HIS A 38 9.89 -9.25 -17.09
N VAL A 39 10.46 -8.60 -18.11
CA VAL A 39 10.33 -9.05 -19.49
C VAL A 39 10.91 -10.44 -19.72
N LEU A 40 12.01 -10.75 -19.04
CA LEU A 40 12.69 -12.05 -19.13
C LEU A 40 12.04 -13.13 -18.24
N GLY A 41 11.17 -12.76 -17.31
CA GLY A 41 10.57 -13.70 -16.35
C GLY A 41 11.58 -14.30 -15.37
N ILE A 42 12.62 -13.53 -14.98
CA ILE A 42 13.69 -13.99 -14.08
C ILE A 42 13.87 -13.03 -12.89
N PRO A 43 14.39 -13.50 -11.76
CA PRO A 43 14.80 -12.62 -10.67
C PRO A 43 15.87 -11.61 -11.13
N ARG A 44 15.78 -10.35 -10.67
CA ARG A 44 16.72 -9.26 -11.02
C ARG A 44 18.19 -9.66 -10.84
N GLY A 45 18.52 -10.37 -9.77
CA GLY A 45 19.89 -10.83 -9.51
C GLY A 45 20.46 -11.79 -10.57
N ARG A 46 19.60 -12.41 -11.40
CA ARG A 46 20.03 -13.27 -12.50
C ARG A 46 20.29 -12.53 -13.82
N LEU A 47 20.02 -11.23 -13.89
CA LEU A 47 20.35 -10.44 -15.09
C LEU A 47 21.83 -10.49 -15.47
N LEU A 48 22.73 -10.64 -14.49
CA LEU A 48 24.17 -10.76 -14.73
C LEU A 48 24.55 -12.02 -15.54
N LEU A 49 23.66 -12.99 -15.64
CA LEU A 49 23.86 -14.24 -16.38
C LEU A 49 23.26 -14.18 -17.79
N VAL A 50 22.68 -13.03 -18.19
CA VAL A 50 22.03 -12.85 -19.49
C VAL A 50 22.84 -11.91 -20.35
N ASP A 51 23.30 -12.38 -21.48
CA ASP A 51 24.12 -11.58 -22.42
C ASP A 51 23.27 -10.72 -23.36
N SER A 52 22.09 -11.19 -23.77
CA SER A 52 21.30 -10.56 -24.83
C SER A 52 19.80 -10.78 -24.71
N LEU A 53 19.03 -9.85 -25.26
CA LEU A 53 17.58 -9.92 -25.47
C LEU A 53 17.25 -10.36 -26.90
N ARG A 54 16.20 -11.15 -27.05
CA ARG A 54 15.59 -11.42 -28.36
C ARG A 54 14.82 -10.19 -28.85
N ALA A 55 14.55 -10.07 -30.14
CA ALA A 55 13.86 -8.92 -30.71
C ALA A 55 12.51 -8.60 -30.01
N GLY A 56 11.70 -9.62 -29.74
CA GLY A 56 10.41 -9.44 -29.03
C GLY A 56 10.57 -9.02 -27.56
N GLU A 57 11.60 -9.52 -26.87
CA GLU A 57 11.93 -9.11 -25.49
C GLU A 57 12.40 -7.65 -25.47
N LEU A 58 13.29 -7.28 -26.41
CA LEU A 58 13.75 -5.90 -26.54
C LEU A 58 12.59 -4.93 -26.81
N SER A 59 11.67 -5.30 -27.71
CA SER A 59 10.49 -4.49 -28.02
C SER A 59 9.61 -4.25 -26.77
N ARG A 60 9.30 -5.31 -26.03
CA ARG A 60 8.53 -5.21 -24.75
C ARG A 60 9.27 -4.36 -23.73
N PHE A 61 10.57 -4.61 -23.55
CA PHE A 61 11.40 -3.83 -22.64
C PHE A 61 11.39 -2.33 -22.98
N THR A 62 11.60 -1.99 -24.23
CA THR A 62 11.60 -0.59 -24.70
C THR A 62 10.23 0.07 -24.47
N ALA A 63 9.13 -0.65 -24.71
CA ALA A 63 7.79 -0.15 -24.45
C ALA A 63 7.55 0.16 -22.96
N LEU A 64 7.98 -0.74 -22.05
CA LEU A 64 7.88 -0.52 -20.61
C LEU A 64 8.77 0.65 -20.14
N VAL A 65 9.97 0.77 -20.67
CA VAL A 65 10.86 1.92 -20.39
C VAL A 65 10.20 3.23 -20.80
N ALA A 66 9.57 3.29 -21.98
CA ALA A 66 8.86 4.47 -22.45
C ALA A 66 7.67 4.83 -21.54
N GLN A 67 6.93 3.84 -21.03
CA GLN A 67 5.85 4.05 -20.07
C GLN A 67 6.41 4.54 -18.72
N ARG A 68 7.51 3.95 -18.24
CA ARG A 68 8.16 4.39 -16.99
C ARG A 68 8.70 5.83 -17.10
N ALA A 69 9.21 6.21 -18.26
CA ALA A 69 9.63 7.60 -18.53
C ALA A 69 8.47 8.60 -18.47
N GLN A 70 7.22 8.15 -18.67
CA GLN A 70 6.00 8.94 -18.45
C GLN A 70 5.56 8.95 -16.97
N ARG A 71 6.42 8.48 -16.05
CA ARG A 71 6.22 8.43 -14.60
C ARG A 71 5.19 7.40 -14.13
N ILE A 72 4.72 6.48 -14.99
CA ILE A 72 3.86 5.38 -14.54
C ILE A 72 4.61 4.59 -13.45
N PRO A 73 4.01 4.33 -12.28
CA PRO A 73 4.66 3.61 -11.19
C PRO A 73 5.26 2.29 -11.66
N LEU A 74 6.49 2.01 -11.22
CA LEU A 74 7.19 0.77 -11.59
C LEU A 74 6.34 -0.46 -11.24
N GLN A 75 5.72 -0.46 -10.07
CA GLN A 75 4.88 -1.54 -9.58
C GLN A 75 3.67 -1.82 -10.49
N HIS A 76 3.05 -0.77 -11.04
CA HIS A 76 1.97 -0.94 -12.02
C HIS A 76 2.46 -1.59 -13.31
N LEU A 77 3.69 -1.25 -13.76
CA LEU A 77 4.29 -1.86 -14.96
C LEU A 77 4.70 -3.33 -14.73
N LEU A 78 5.12 -3.65 -13.51
CA LEU A 78 5.46 -5.02 -13.12
C LEU A 78 4.21 -5.86 -12.80
N GLY A 79 3.08 -5.21 -12.49
CA GLY A 79 1.85 -5.86 -12.03
C GLY A 79 1.89 -6.33 -10.59
N THR A 80 3.01 -6.10 -9.88
CA THR A 80 3.20 -6.52 -8.50
C THR A 80 3.93 -5.47 -7.66
N ALA A 81 3.68 -5.47 -6.34
CA ALA A 81 4.39 -4.70 -5.35
C ALA A 81 4.78 -5.59 -4.17
N ALA A 82 6.03 -5.47 -3.72
CA ALA A 82 6.47 -6.11 -2.48
C ALA A 82 5.94 -5.31 -1.28
N PHE A 83 5.48 -6.01 -0.25
CA PHE A 83 5.12 -5.45 1.04
C PHE A 83 5.40 -6.49 2.13
N ARG A 84 6.32 -6.19 3.04
CA ARG A 84 6.84 -7.13 4.05
C ARG A 84 7.31 -8.44 3.40
N HIS A 85 6.65 -9.56 3.67
CA HIS A 85 6.98 -10.87 3.11
C HIS A 85 6.11 -11.24 1.90
N LEU A 86 5.22 -10.35 1.45
CA LEU A 86 4.25 -10.59 0.40
C LEU A 86 4.65 -9.96 -0.92
N GLU A 87 4.23 -10.58 -2.01
CA GLU A 87 4.15 -9.98 -3.33
C GLU A 87 2.67 -9.81 -3.69
N LEU A 88 2.20 -8.56 -3.73
CA LEU A 88 0.81 -8.21 -3.96
C LEU A 88 0.58 -7.85 -5.42
N GLN A 89 -0.50 -8.32 -6.02
CA GLN A 89 -0.93 -7.84 -7.32
C GLN A 89 -1.43 -6.40 -7.20
N VAL A 90 -0.90 -5.55 -8.06
CA VAL A 90 -1.29 -4.13 -8.17
C VAL A 90 -1.35 -3.71 -9.64
N GLY A 91 -1.96 -2.56 -9.92
CA GLY A 91 -2.04 -2.00 -11.25
C GLY A 91 -2.95 -0.78 -11.27
N ASP A 92 -3.41 -0.39 -12.44
CA ASP A 92 -4.28 0.76 -12.58
C ASP A 92 -5.51 0.69 -11.66
N GLY A 93 -5.85 1.79 -11.01
CA GLY A 93 -7.01 1.91 -10.11
C GLY A 93 -6.79 1.40 -8.69
N VAL A 94 -5.57 1.02 -8.28
CA VAL A 94 -5.25 0.71 -6.89
C VAL A 94 -3.99 1.45 -6.43
N PHE A 95 -4.00 1.91 -5.19
CA PHE A 95 -2.86 2.55 -4.54
C PHE A 95 -1.69 1.57 -4.40
N VAL A 96 -0.48 2.01 -4.77
CA VAL A 96 0.74 1.22 -4.59
C VAL A 96 1.13 1.22 -3.11
N PRO A 97 1.22 0.07 -2.43
CA PRO A 97 1.70 0.00 -1.04
C PRO A 97 3.03 0.73 -0.86
N ARG A 98 3.16 1.50 0.23
CA ARG A 98 4.36 2.28 0.55
C ARG A 98 5.18 1.59 1.65
N PRO A 99 6.51 1.71 1.61
CA PRO A 99 7.37 1.11 2.64
C PRO A 99 7.08 1.63 4.06
N GLU A 100 6.68 2.90 4.19
CA GLU A 100 6.36 3.51 5.48
C GLU A 100 5.17 2.83 6.17
N THR A 101 4.21 2.34 5.38
CA THR A 101 3.02 1.61 5.87
C THR A 101 3.39 0.26 6.52
N GLU A 102 4.58 -0.29 6.21
CA GLU A 102 5.06 -1.50 6.87
C GLU A 102 5.28 -1.33 8.38
N LEU A 103 5.50 -0.09 8.84
CA LEU A 103 5.62 0.21 10.27
C LEU A 103 4.29 0.06 10.99
N LEU A 104 3.21 0.59 10.41
CA LEU A 104 1.86 0.41 10.92
C LEU A 104 1.44 -1.06 10.91
N ALA A 105 1.72 -1.78 9.81
CA ALA A 105 1.45 -3.21 9.73
C ALA A 105 2.23 -4.00 10.79
N GLY A 106 3.51 -3.71 10.99
CA GLY A 106 4.36 -4.31 12.01
C GLY A 106 3.81 -4.09 13.42
N TRP A 107 3.41 -2.85 13.73
CA TRP A 107 2.77 -2.53 15.00
C TRP A 107 1.46 -3.32 15.20
N GLY A 108 0.63 -3.42 14.16
CA GLY A 108 -0.60 -4.21 14.20
C GLY A 108 -0.36 -5.69 14.44
N ILE A 109 0.67 -6.27 13.80
CA ILE A 109 1.09 -7.66 13.98
C ILE A 109 1.49 -7.92 15.44
N GLU A 110 2.31 -7.04 16.04
CA GLU A 110 2.76 -7.15 17.44
C GLU A 110 1.59 -7.09 18.45
N HIS A 111 0.49 -6.41 18.10
CA HIS A 111 -0.70 -6.26 18.95
C HIS A 111 -1.81 -7.27 18.63
N THR A 112 -1.59 -8.18 17.68
CA THR A 112 -2.55 -9.20 17.27
C THR A 112 -2.26 -10.52 17.96
N ALA A 113 -3.10 -10.90 18.90
CA ALA A 113 -3.03 -12.21 19.58
C ALA A 113 -3.64 -13.34 18.72
N PRO A 114 -3.25 -14.61 18.93
CA PRO A 114 -3.96 -15.75 18.35
C PRO A 114 -5.46 -15.69 18.62
N GLY A 115 -6.28 -15.98 17.61
CA GLY A 115 -7.74 -15.92 17.72
C GLY A 115 -8.36 -14.51 17.66
N ALA A 116 -7.54 -13.45 17.58
CA ALA A 116 -7.99 -12.07 17.45
C ALA A 116 -8.89 -11.84 16.23
N THR A 117 -9.77 -10.85 16.34
CA THR A 117 -10.47 -10.25 15.19
C THR A 117 -9.81 -8.92 14.85
N VAL A 118 -9.28 -8.80 13.65
CA VAL A 118 -8.61 -7.60 13.13
C VAL A 118 -9.45 -6.98 12.02
N VAL A 119 -9.54 -5.65 11.99
CA VAL A 119 -10.18 -4.90 10.89
C VAL A 119 -9.15 -3.98 10.28
N ASP A 120 -8.97 -4.08 8.97
CA ASP A 120 -8.19 -3.14 8.14
C ASP A 120 -9.17 -2.28 7.35
N LEU A 121 -9.15 -0.98 7.61
CA LEU A 121 -10.01 0.02 6.95
C LEU A 121 -9.23 0.72 5.84
N CYS A 122 -9.87 0.95 4.69
CA CYS A 122 -9.24 1.48 3.49
C CYS A 122 -8.12 0.55 2.98
N SER A 123 -8.44 -0.74 2.83
CA SER A 123 -7.45 -1.80 2.62
C SER A 123 -6.69 -1.74 1.29
N GLY A 124 -7.20 -1.03 0.27
CA GLY A 124 -6.56 -0.91 -1.04
C GLY A 124 -6.30 -2.28 -1.70
N SER A 125 -5.04 -2.62 -1.93
CA SER A 125 -4.63 -3.95 -2.43
C SER A 125 -4.61 -5.04 -1.36
N GLY A 126 -4.86 -4.69 -0.08
CA GLY A 126 -4.83 -5.61 1.05
C GLY A 126 -3.50 -5.65 1.81
N ALA A 127 -2.62 -4.70 1.59
CA ALA A 127 -1.25 -4.74 2.11
C ALA A 127 -1.20 -4.98 3.63
N ILE A 128 -1.92 -4.19 4.42
CA ILE A 128 -1.95 -4.32 5.90
C ILE A 128 -2.69 -5.60 6.30
N ALA A 129 -3.91 -5.81 5.79
CA ALA A 129 -4.74 -6.97 6.16
C ALA A 129 -4.01 -8.30 5.93
N LEU A 130 -3.37 -8.44 4.76
CA LEU A 130 -2.72 -9.69 4.36
C LEU A 130 -1.39 -9.89 5.11
N ALA A 131 -0.64 -8.83 5.40
CA ALA A 131 0.56 -8.92 6.23
C ALA A 131 0.22 -9.39 7.65
N VAL A 132 -0.87 -8.85 8.25
CA VAL A 132 -1.36 -9.30 9.55
C VAL A 132 -1.84 -10.76 9.49
N ALA A 133 -2.56 -11.16 8.44
CA ALA A 133 -3.01 -12.53 8.27
C ALA A 133 -1.85 -13.52 8.13
N ASP A 134 -0.80 -13.14 7.41
CA ASP A 134 0.38 -13.98 7.18
C ASP A 134 1.25 -14.15 8.44
N GLU A 135 1.56 -13.04 9.11
CA GLU A 135 2.56 -13.03 10.17
C GLU A 135 1.97 -13.28 11.58
N ALA A 136 0.81 -12.69 11.91
CA ALA A 136 0.16 -12.86 13.22
C ALA A 136 -0.80 -14.05 13.29
N LYS A 137 -1.32 -14.50 12.14
CA LYS A 137 -2.27 -15.63 12.03
C LYS A 137 -3.47 -15.51 12.98
N PRO A 138 -4.22 -14.39 12.93
CA PRO A 138 -5.39 -14.17 13.78
C PRO A 138 -6.52 -15.14 13.42
N GLY A 139 -7.58 -15.14 14.24
CA GLY A 139 -8.78 -15.92 13.96
C GLY A 139 -9.59 -15.37 12.77
N ARG A 140 -9.59 -14.04 12.58
CA ARG A 140 -10.32 -13.35 11.52
C ARG A 140 -9.67 -12.02 11.18
N VAL A 141 -9.57 -11.70 9.90
CA VAL A 141 -9.22 -10.37 9.38
C VAL A 141 -10.36 -9.90 8.48
N VAL A 142 -10.87 -8.70 8.71
CA VAL A 142 -11.87 -8.07 7.84
C VAL A 142 -11.21 -6.90 7.12
N ALA A 143 -11.08 -7.00 5.81
CA ALA A 143 -10.48 -5.99 4.94
C ALA A 143 -11.58 -5.19 4.25
N VAL A 144 -11.70 -3.90 4.58
CA VAL A 144 -12.74 -3.01 4.06
C VAL A 144 -12.18 -2.10 3.00
N GLU A 145 -12.82 -2.10 1.83
CA GLU A 145 -12.45 -1.23 0.72
C GLU A 145 -13.72 -0.76 -0.01
N ARG A 146 -13.73 0.50 -0.48
CA ARG A 146 -14.88 1.05 -1.22
C ARG A 146 -14.71 1.05 -2.72
N SER A 147 -13.47 1.20 -3.23
CA SER A 147 -13.18 1.30 -4.65
C SER A 147 -13.39 -0.05 -5.35
N PRO A 148 -14.27 -0.15 -6.37
CA PRO A 148 -14.45 -1.40 -7.13
C PRO A 148 -13.18 -1.88 -7.81
N ALA A 149 -12.31 -0.95 -8.26
CA ALA A 149 -11.03 -1.27 -8.87
C ALA A 149 -10.10 -1.91 -7.84
N ALA A 150 -9.88 -1.27 -6.68
CA ALA A 150 -9.06 -1.78 -5.59
C ALA A 150 -9.59 -3.11 -5.04
N LEU A 151 -10.93 -3.26 -4.88
CA LEU A 151 -11.58 -4.51 -4.48
C LEU A 151 -11.23 -5.69 -5.40
N SER A 152 -11.02 -5.44 -6.69
CA SER A 152 -10.62 -6.51 -7.62
C SER A 152 -9.23 -7.07 -7.32
N TYR A 153 -8.29 -6.20 -6.92
CA TYR A 153 -6.95 -6.58 -6.47
C TYR A 153 -6.98 -7.21 -5.08
N LEU A 154 -7.69 -6.59 -4.14
CA LEU A 154 -7.85 -7.11 -2.78
C LEU A 154 -8.37 -8.54 -2.76
N ARG A 155 -9.42 -8.84 -3.52
CA ARG A 155 -10.00 -10.20 -3.61
C ARG A 155 -9.00 -11.23 -4.15
N ARG A 156 -8.25 -10.87 -5.22
CA ARG A 156 -7.22 -11.75 -5.79
C ARG A 156 -6.07 -12.00 -4.81
N ASN A 157 -5.61 -10.94 -4.15
CA ASN A 157 -4.53 -11.03 -3.18
C ASN A 157 -4.95 -11.80 -1.92
N ALA A 158 -6.23 -11.71 -1.53
CA ALA A 158 -6.78 -12.40 -0.36
C ALA A 158 -7.10 -13.88 -0.61
N GLU A 159 -7.17 -14.35 -1.86
CA GLU A 159 -7.54 -15.72 -2.19
C GLU A 159 -6.75 -16.80 -1.41
N PRO A 160 -5.43 -16.67 -1.18
CA PRO A 160 -4.66 -17.64 -0.39
C PRO A 160 -4.93 -17.60 1.13
N PHE A 161 -5.64 -16.59 1.64
CA PHE A 161 -5.77 -16.30 3.06
C PHE A 161 -7.18 -16.60 3.58
N ALA A 162 -7.44 -17.82 4.01
CA ALA A 162 -8.76 -18.25 4.47
C ALA A 162 -9.32 -17.43 5.67
N ALA A 163 -8.47 -16.79 6.46
CA ALA A 163 -8.88 -15.95 7.58
C ALA A 163 -9.30 -14.53 7.15
N VAL A 164 -9.11 -14.15 5.87
CA VAL A 164 -9.37 -12.79 5.37
C VAL A 164 -10.73 -12.73 4.69
N GLU A 165 -11.60 -11.89 5.23
CA GLU A 165 -12.90 -11.53 4.66
C GLU A 165 -12.81 -10.16 4.00
N VAL A 166 -13.19 -10.08 2.72
CA VAL A 166 -13.20 -8.82 1.95
C VAL A 166 -14.61 -8.24 1.97
N VAL A 167 -14.72 -7.03 2.52
CA VAL A 167 -15.99 -6.29 2.61
C VAL A 167 -15.94 -5.05 1.72
N ALA A 168 -16.90 -4.94 0.81
CA ALA A 168 -17.11 -3.71 0.06
C ALA A 168 -17.88 -2.72 0.95
N GLY A 169 -17.26 -1.59 1.33
CA GLY A 169 -17.87 -0.62 2.23
C GLY A 169 -17.12 0.69 2.31
N ASP A 170 -17.83 1.75 2.68
CA ASP A 170 -17.26 3.08 2.90
C ASP A 170 -17.12 3.34 4.41
N VAL A 171 -15.92 3.69 4.85
CA VAL A 171 -15.62 3.97 6.27
C VAL A 171 -16.36 5.21 6.81
N THR A 172 -16.94 6.02 5.94
CA THR A 172 -17.78 7.15 6.32
C THR A 172 -19.22 6.73 6.65
N ASP A 173 -19.61 5.48 6.33
CA ASP A 173 -20.91 4.94 6.72
C ASP A 173 -20.88 4.52 8.22
N PRO A 174 -21.64 5.18 9.10
CA PRO A 174 -21.70 4.81 10.50
C PRO A 174 -22.36 3.45 10.74
N GLY A 175 -23.04 2.88 9.75
CA GLY A 175 -23.62 1.53 9.79
C GLY A 175 -22.69 0.41 9.38
N LEU A 176 -21.47 0.71 8.95
CA LEU A 176 -20.50 -0.27 8.50
C LEU A 176 -20.15 -1.28 9.61
N LEU A 177 -20.10 -2.58 9.26
CA LEU A 177 -19.75 -3.71 10.14
C LEU A 177 -20.58 -3.76 11.47
N PRO A 178 -21.92 -3.79 11.40
CA PRO A 178 -22.77 -3.70 12.59
C PRO A 178 -22.54 -4.87 13.56
N ASP A 179 -22.23 -6.06 13.03
CA ASP A 179 -22.04 -7.28 13.82
C ASP A 179 -20.68 -7.34 14.54
N LEU A 180 -19.76 -6.41 14.24
CA LEU A 180 -18.44 -6.32 14.86
C LEU A 180 -18.32 -5.23 15.93
N ARG A 181 -19.42 -4.57 16.29
CA ARG A 181 -19.42 -3.53 17.33
C ARG A 181 -18.99 -4.08 18.69
N GLY A 182 -17.92 -3.49 19.27
CA GLY A 182 -17.37 -3.90 20.54
C GLY A 182 -16.72 -5.30 20.57
N ALA A 183 -16.40 -5.88 19.39
CA ALA A 183 -15.86 -7.23 19.28
C ALA A 183 -14.45 -7.29 18.62
N VAL A 184 -13.97 -6.18 18.06
CA VAL A 184 -12.69 -6.12 17.35
C VAL A 184 -11.55 -5.87 18.35
N THR A 185 -10.43 -6.54 18.17
CA THR A 185 -9.25 -6.37 19.03
C THR A 185 -8.23 -5.40 18.48
N VAL A 186 -8.09 -5.34 17.15
CA VAL A 186 -7.17 -4.44 16.45
C VAL A 186 -7.86 -3.80 15.24
N VAL A 187 -7.82 -2.49 15.15
CA VAL A 187 -8.23 -1.73 13.96
C VAL A 187 -7.00 -1.05 13.37
N LEU A 188 -6.77 -1.24 12.09
CA LEU A 188 -5.70 -0.59 11.33
C LEU A 188 -6.31 0.21 10.18
N CYS A 189 -5.70 1.32 9.82
CA CYS A 189 -6.16 2.12 8.70
C CYS A 189 -5.01 2.94 8.09
N ASN A 190 -4.83 2.81 6.79
CA ASN A 190 -4.10 3.79 5.99
C ASN A 190 -5.10 4.53 5.09
N PRO A 191 -5.76 5.61 5.59
CA PRO A 191 -6.77 6.34 4.83
C PRO A 191 -6.12 7.31 3.84
N PRO A 192 -6.86 7.83 2.85
CA PRO A 192 -6.42 9.01 2.12
C PRO A 192 -6.28 10.19 3.10
N TYR A 193 -5.10 10.83 3.11
CA TYR A 193 -4.77 11.87 4.09
C TYR A 193 -4.09 13.12 3.50
N VAL A 194 -3.78 13.14 2.21
CA VAL A 194 -3.13 14.31 1.59
C VAL A 194 -4.16 15.44 1.41
N PRO A 195 -3.88 16.68 1.87
CA PRO A 195 -4.76 17.82 1.61
C PRO A 195 -4.89 18.08 0.11
N THR A 196 -6.11 18.35 -0.37
CA THR A 196 -6.42 18.49 -1.81
C THR A 196 -5.59 19.57 -2.52
N ALA A 197 -5.14 20.61 -1.80
CA ALA A 197 -4.31 21.67 -2.36
C ALA A 197 -2.82 21.33 -2.48
N THR A 198 -2.39 20.15 -1.96
CA THR A 198 -1.00 19.73 -1.96
C THR A 198 -0.56 19.24 -3.33
N THR A 199 0.58 19.76 -3.81
CA THR A 199 1.24 19.21 -5.01
C THR A 199 1.97 17.92 -4.64
N VAL A 200 1.59 16.82 -5.26
CA VAL A 200 2.20 15.51 -5.05
C VAL A 200 3.22 15.16 -6.14
N PRO A 201 4.16 14.25 -5.87
CA PRO A 201 5.06 13.73 -6.90
C PRO A 201 4.31 13.13 -8.10
N PRO A 202 4.88 13.17 -9.31
CA PRO A 202 4.21 12.70 -10.53
C PRO A 202 3.69 11.26 -10.46
N GLU A 203 4.41 10.36 -9.80
CA GLU A 203 3.98 8.98 -9.59
C GLU A 203 2.76 8.87 -8.67
N VAL A 204 2.71 9.68 -7.61
CA VAL A 204 1.56 9.73 -6.69
C VAL A 204 0.33 10.34 -7.37
N ALA A 205 0.54 11.28 -8.32
CA ALA A 205 -0.54 11.86 -9.11
C ALA A 205 -1.23 10.84 -10.05
N LEU A 206 -0.61 9.69 -10.28
CA LEU A 206 -1.17 8.57 -11.06
C LEU A 206 -1.84 7.50 -10.19
N ASP A 207 -1.69 7.55 -8.87
CA ASP A 207 -2.53 6.76 -7.97
C ASP A 207 -3.98 7.30 -7.99
N PRO A 208 -4.98 6.49 -7.66
CA PRO A 208 -6.36 6.95 -7.59
C PRO A 208 -6.50 8.14 -6.63
N ALA A 209 -7.05 9.26 -7.11
CA ALA A 209 -7.19 10.48 -6.32
C ALA A 209 -7.93 10.25 -4.98
N GLU A 210 -8.92 9.36 -4.99
CA GLU A 210 -9.71 8.94 -3.82
C GLU A 210 -8.91 8.12 -2.79
N ALA A 211 -7.76 7.56 -3.19
CA ALA A 211 -6.87 6.84 -2.30
C ALA A 211 -5.72 7.72 -1.76
N VAL A 212 -5.56 8.94 -2.32
CA VAL A 212 -4.49 9.88 -1.94
C VAL A 212 -5.06 11.06 -1.14
N PHE A 213 -6.11 11.71 -1.66
CA PHE A 213 -6.57 12.98 -1.10
C PHE A 213 -7.66 12.79 -0.04
N GLY A 214 -7.38 13.26 1.17
CA GLY A 214 -8.26 13.22 2.34
C GLY A 214 -9.12 14.48 2.54
N GLY A 215 -9.44 15.21 1.46
CA GLY A 215 -10.23 16.42 1.52
C GLY A 215 -9.41 17.69 1.74
N GLY A 216 -10.08 18.78 2.09
CA GLY A 216 -9.48 20.12 2.18
C GLY A 216 -8.34 20.22 3.19
N ASP A 217 -8.46 19.59 4.34
CA ASP A 217 -7.46 19.55 5.40
C ASP A 217 -6.77 18.17 5.55
N GLY A 218 -7.09 17.20 4.67
CA GLY A 218 -6.54 15.85 4.73
C GLY A 218 -7.12 14.96 5.83
N LEU A 219 -8.08 15.44 6.62
CA LEU A 219 -8.64 14.71 7.77
C LEU A 219 -10.09 14.28 7.57
N GLU A 220 -10.68 14.53 6.40
CA GLU A 220 -12.11 14.25 6.17
C GLU A 220 -12.46 12.77 6.30
N VAL A 221 -11.54 11.87 5.92
CA VAL A 221 -11.72 10.42 6.09
C VAL A 221 -11.25 9.94 7.46
N ILE A 222 -10.22 10.56 8.04
CA ILE A 222 -9.68 10.15 9.35
C ILE A 222 -10.71 10.36 10.48
N ARG A 223 -11.50 11.47 10.44
CA ARG A 223 -12.51 11.74 11.46
C ARG A 223 -13.56 10.61 11.59
N PRO A 224 -14.24 10.16 10.53
CA PRO A 224 -15.15 9.01 10.62
C PRO A 224 -14.43 7.71 10.97
N VAL A 225 -13.17 7.49 10.53
CA VAL A 225 -12.38 6.32 10.92
C VAL A 225 -12.17 6.26 12.44
N VAL A 226 -11.84 7.37 13.10
CA VAL A 226 -11.70 7.44 14.57
C VAL A 226 -13.00 7.02 15.25
N ALA A 227 -14.15 7.56 14.82
CA ALA A 227 -15.45 7.24 15.40
C ALA A 227 -15.85 5.76 15.16
N LEU A 228 -15.58 5.24 13.96
CA LEU A 228 -15.86 3.85 13.59
C LEU A 228 -14.96 2.89 14.38
N ALA A 229 -13.66 3.15 14.47
CA ALA A 229 -12.74 2.35 15.27
C ALA A 229 -13.16 2.26 16.74
N ALA A 230 -13.56 3.39 17.35
CA ALA A 230 -14.06 3.40 18.71
C ALA A 230 -15.35 2.59 18.90
N ALA A 231 -16.16 2.47 17.86
CA ALA A 231 -17.39 1.68 17.91
C ALA A 231 -17.15 0.18 17.68
N LEU A 232 -16.15 -0.19 16.85
CA LEU A 232 -15.80 -1.58 16.55
C LEU A 232 -14.98 -2.24 17.66
N LEU A 233 -14.06 -1.50 18.28
CA LEU A 233 -13.13 -2.04 19.26
C LEU A 233 -13.83 -2.48 20.54
N ALA A 234 -13.45 -3.67 21.01
CA ALA A 234 -13.72 -4.12 22.36
C ALA A 234 -12.95 -3.24 23.39
N PRO A 235 -13.40 -3.17 24.65
CA PRO A 235 -12.59 -2.57 25.73
C PRO A 235 -11.18 -3.19 25.76
N GLY A 236 -10.14 -2.36 25.80
CA GLY A 236 -8.74 -2.80 25.72
C GLY A 236 -8.21 -3.05 24.30
N GLY A 237 -9.06 -3.08 23.30
CA GLY A 237 -8.64 -3.16 21.90
C GLY A 237 -7.87 -1.93 21.43
N VAL A 238 -7.13 -2.04 20.36
CA VAL A 238 -6.19 -1.00 19.90
C VAL A 238 -6.46 -0.56 18.46
N VAL A 239 -6.14 0.71 18.17
CA VAL A 239 -6.24 1.28 16.84
C VAL A 239 -4.88 1.86 16.40
N GLY A 240 -4.53 1.71 15.12
CA GLY A 240 -3.44 2.41 14.47
C GLY A 240 -3.91 3.07 13.18
N ILE A 241 -3.61 4.36 13.00
CA ILE A 241 -4.04 5.16 11.85
C ILE A 241 -2.82 5.87 11.25
N GLU A 242 -2.51 5.59 9.99
CA GLU A 242 -1.49 6.30 9.22
C GLU A 242 -1.99 7.71 8.84
N HIS A 243 -1.06 8.66 8.73
CA HIS A 243 -1.35 10.04 8.37
C HIS A 243 -0.14 10.74 7.72
N ASP A 244 -0.37 11.87 7.10
CA ASP A 244 0.68 12.75 6.61
C ASP A 244 1.52 13.33 7.77
N ASP A 245 2.79 13.65 7.50
CA ASP A 245 3.71 14.22 8.51
C ASP A 245 3.18 15.55 9.09
N VAL A 246 2.43 16.33 8.32
CA VAL A 246 1.79 17.57 8.79
C VAL A 246 0.66 17.34 9.81
N HIS A 247 0.18 16.09 9.94
CA HIS A 247 -0.90 15.72 10.86
C HIS A 247 -0.42 15.08 12.18
N GLY A 248 0.88 15.11 12.43
CA GLY A 248 1.49 14.46 13.61
C GLY A 248 0.90 14.87 14.96
N GLU A 249 0.33 16.07 15.07
CA GLU A 249 -0.39 16.54 16.26
C GLU A 249 -1.92 16.36 16.11
N ALA A 250 -2.45 16.56 14.90
CA ALA A 250 -3.89 16.60 14.65
C ALA A 250 -4.55 15.23 14.86
N VAL A 251 -3.96 14.14 14.36
CA VAL A 251 -4.55 12.80 14.48
C VAL A 251 -4.52 12.29 15.93
N PRO A 252 -3.42 12.40 16.70
CA PRO A 252 -3.45 12.14 18.14
C PRO A 252 -4.48 13.00 18.89
N ALA A 253 -4.65 14.27 18.50
CA ALA A 253 -5.66 15.14 19.12
C ALA A 253 -7.10 14.66 18.83
N LEU A 254 -7.39 14.19 17.60
CA LEU A 254 -8.69 13.60 17.26
C LEU A 254 -8.99 12.35 18.12
N LEU A 255 -8.02 11.46 18.30
CA LEU A 255 -8.15 10.27 19.15
C LEU A 255 -8.45 10.64 20.61
N ARG A 256 -7.75 11.65 21.16
CA ARG A 256 -8.01 12.14 22.53
C ARG A 256 -9.39 12.81 22.66
N ALA A 257 -9.76 13.59 21.66
CA ALA A 257 -11.04 14.33 21.67
C ALA A 257 -12.28 13.42 21.56
N ASP A 258 -12.14 12.21 20.99
CA ASP A 258 -13.22 11.23 20.93
C ASP A 258 -13.66 10.78 22.34
N GLY A 259 -12.76 10.80 23.34
CA GLY A 259 -13.05 10.49 24.74
C GLY A 259 -13.18 9.00 25.07
N ARG A 260 -13.16 8.12 24.07
CA ARG A 260 -13.22 6.66 24.25
C ARG A 260 -11.85 6.00 24.13
N PHE A 261 -10.79 6.77 23.93
CA PHE A 261 -9.42 6.28 23.78
C PHE A 261 -8.49 6.77 24.88
N THR A 262 -7.56 5.91 25.27
CA THR A 262 -6.42 6.18 26.17
C THR A 262 -5.12 5.79 25.49
N GLU A 263 -3.99 6.01 26.13
CA GLU A 263 -2.65 5.62 25.66
C GLU A 263 -2.36 6.13 24.23
N VAL A 264 -2.83 7.35 23.91
CA VAL A 264 -2.64 7.93 22.57
C VAL A 264 -1.18 8.28 22.35
N THR A 265 -0.55 7.63 21.36
CA THR A 265 0.87 7.76 21.03
C THR A 265 1.03 8.13 19.55
N ALA A 266 1.92 9.08 19.27
CA ALA A 266 2.38 9.38 17.91
C ALA A 266 3.67 8.59 17.62
N HIS A 267 3.81 8.14 16.40
CA HIS A 267 4.96 7.35 15.93
C HIS A 267 5.56 7.98 14.67
N ASP A 268 6.87 8.01 14.63
CA ASP A 268 7.64 8.49 13.49
C ASP A 268 8.01 7.33 12.55
N ASP A 269 8.25 7.67 11.28
CA ASP A 269 8.87 6.76 10.34
C ASP A 269 10.40 6.67 10.55
N LEU A 270 11.07 5.81 9.76
CA LEU A 270 12.51 5.62 9.86
C LEU A 270 13.34 6.86 9.50
N THR A 271 12.72 7.89 8.95
CA THR A 271 13.36 9.19 8.67
C THR A 271 13.12 10.23 9.76
N GLY A 272 12.37 9.86 10.82
CA GLY A 272 12.05 10.73 11.94
C GLY A 272 10.89 11.70 11.65
N ARG A 273 9.99 11.36 10.72
CA ARG A 273 8.79 12.15 10.43
C ARG A 273 7.56 11.46 11.03
N PRO A 274 6.63 12.22 11.62
CA PRO A 274 5.37 11.66 12.10
C PRO A 274 4.68 10.85 11.00
N ARG A 275 4.24 9.63 11.32
CA ARG A 275 3.70 8.73 10.30
C ARG A 275 2.39 8.06 10.70
N TYR A 276 2.22 7.65 11.94
CA TYR A 276 0.97 7.05 12.39
C TYR A 276 0.72 7.34 13.87
N ALA A 277 -0.53 7.28 14.25
CA ALA A 277 -0.96 7.43 15.64
C ALA A 277 -1.67 6.16 16.11
N THR A 278 -1.46 5.82 17.37
CA THR A 278 -2.08 4.65 18.01
C THR A 278 -2.82 5.03 19.26
N ALA A 279 -3.83 4.23 19.64
CA ALA A 279 -4.57 4.42 20.87
C ALA A 279 -5.20 3.11 21.34
N ARG A 280 -5.61 3.07 22.61
CA ARG A 280 -6.34 1.95 23.23
C ARG A 280 -7.76 2.36 23.57
N ARG A 281 -8.72 1.49 23.27
CA ARG A 281 -10.14 1.65 23.65
C ARG A 281 -10.31 1.47 25.17
N THR A 282 -10.95 2.42 25.83
CA THR A 282 -11.30 2.35 27.26
C THR A 282 -12.33 1.27 27.56
#